data_bda7dc3a7549ce7ee0354b6a828a6d61
#
_entry.id   bda7dc3a7549ce7ee0354b6a828a6d61
#
_cell.length_a   1.000
_cell.length_b   1.000
_cell.length_c   1.000
_cell.angle_alpha   90.00
_cell.angle_beta   90.00
_cell.angle_gamma   90.00
#
_symmetry.space_group_name_H-M   'P 1'
#
loop_
_entity.id
_entity.type
_entity.pdbx_description
1 polymer ?
#
loop_
_entity_poly.entity_id
_entity_poly.type
_entity_poly.pdbx_seq_one_letter_code
_entity_poly.pdbx_strand_id
1 'polypeptide(L)'
;MTNQAYHLYPKRIFDTLVGTKEITIMIHGLRNNAPGALTKFVIAKRKLVQLGYKNPVIGYSYDSNTTGAQYILHALHALHVGIIIANKNGRNLAKFVTDFKQKSPETKIRLIGHSLGAHVILSTIKNLAKNTRNKGIIEAVYLFGGSIPSDALSVKNASYVQKIVCAKIRNYYSPHDEVLRTVDDWNWADTPIGYKGAYGKTISKYSQTMVKPKNHRFASYAAVLRSFP
;
A
#
# COMPACT_ATOMS: atom_id res chain seq x y z
N MET A 1 -22.99 -16.15 -2.00
CA MET A 1 -21.79 -15.29 -1.77
C MET A 1 -21.75 -14.97 -0.28
N THR A 2 -20.68 -15.33 0.39
CA THR A 2 -20.51 -15.04 1.82
C THR A 2 -20.37 -13.52 2.01
N ASN A 3 -21.15 -12.93 2.90
CA ASN A 3 -21.13 -11.50 3.24
C ASN A 3 -19.84 -11.08 3.99
N GLN A 4 -18.74 -11.83 3.82
CA GLN A 4 -17.51 -11.66 4.53
C GLN A 4 -16.60 -10.66 3.81
N ALA A 5 -16.19 -9.59 4.50
CA ALA A 5 -15.39 -8.49 3.94
C ALA A 5 -13.99 -8.94 3.49
N TYR A 6 -13.44 -9.98 4.10
CA TYR A 6 -12.13 -10.56 3.76
C TYR A 6 -12.07 -12.04 4.14
N HIS A 7 -11.15 -12.77 3.53
CA HIS A 7 -10.86 -14.16 3.85
C HIS A 7 -9.44 -14.29 4.42
N LEU A 8 -9.27 -15.18 5.41
CA LEU A 8 -7.98 -15.47 6.03
C LEU A 8 -7.39 -16.75 5.43
N TYR A 9 -6.10 -16.68 5.08
CA TYR A 9 -5.34 -17.85 4.65
C TYR A 9 -3.96 -17.85 5.32
N PRO A 10 -3.65 -18.87 6.13
CA PRO A 10 -4.55 -19.90 6.64
C PRO A 10 -5.69 -19.33 7.50
N LYS A 11 -6.80 -20.05 7.65
CA LYS A 11 -8.01 -19.57 8.37
C LYS A 11 -7.72 -19.07 9.80
N ARG A 12 -6.72 -19.65 10.48
CA ARG A 12 -6.32 -19.31 11.84
C ARG A 12 -5.16 -18.30 11.92
N ILE A 13 -4.88 -17.54 10.88
CA ILE A 13 -3.75 -16.59 10.88
C ILE A 13 -3.83 -15.59 12.05
N PHE A 14 -5.01 -15.18 12.48
CA PHE A 14 -5.15 -14.30 13.65
C PHE A 14 -4.55 -14.94 14.90
N ASP A 15 -4.77 -16.23 15.13
CA ASP A 15 -4.29 -16.93 16.32
C ASP A 15 -2.75 -16.96 16.38
N THR A 16 -2.10 -16.96 15.21
CA THR A 16 -0.62 -16.93 15.10
C THR A 16 -0.04 -15.52 15.19
N LEU A 17 -0.84 -14.49 15.00
CA LEU A 17 -0.41 -13.08 15.00
C LEU A 17 -0.76 -12.35 16.30
N VAL A 18 -1.76 -12.83 17.05
CA VAL A 18 -2.15 -12.24 18.33
C VAL A 18 -0.98 -12.26 19.31
N GLY A 19 -0.75 -11.12 19.98
CA GLY A 19 0.34 -10.96 20.95
C GLY A 19 1.72 -10.71 20.33
N THR A 20 1.85 -10.72 19.00
CA THR A 20 3.11 -10.32 18.38
C THR A 20 3.34 -8.81 18.56
N LYS A 21 4.61 -8.41 18.72
CA LYS A 21 4.97 -6.99 18.90
C LYS A 21 4.49 -6.12 17.73
N GLU A 22 4.61 -6.65 16.51
CA GLU A 22 4.34 -5.89 15.29
C GLU A 22 4.06 -6.83 14.13
N ILE A 23 3.24 -6.40 13.18
CA ILE A 23 3.03 -7.07 11.89
C ILE A 23 3.22 -6.07 10.74
N THR A 24 3.70 -6.55 9.60
CA THR A 24 3.74 -5.80 8.35
C THR A 24 2.80 -6.42 7.33
N ILE A 25 1.92 -5.61 6.73
CA ILE A 25 0.98 -6.03 5.69
C ILE A 25 1.47 -5.48 4.35
N MET A 26 1.78 -6.36 3.41
CA MET A 26 2.16 -6.01 2.04
C MET A 26 0.93 -6.02 1.12
N ILE A 27 0.69 -4.92 0.42
CA ILE A 27 -0.40 -4.72 -0.55
C ILE A 27 0.20 -4.58 -1.94
N HIS A 28 -0.17 -5.47 -2.87
CA HIS A 28 0.35 -5.46 -4.24
C HIS A 28 -0.34 -4.43 -5.14
N GLY A 29 0.23 -4.22 -6.34
CA GLY A 29 -0.30 -3.32 -7.38
C GLY A 29 -1.19 -4.01 -8.41
N LEU A 30 -1.39 -3.33 -9.56
CA LEU A 30 -2.18 -3.78 -10.69
C LEU A 30 -1.62 -5.07 -11.34
N ARG A 31 -2.45 -5.75 -12.12
CA ARG A 31 -2.11 -6.94 -12.93
C ARG A 31 -1.56 -8.09 -12.09
N ASN A 32 -2.23 -8.40 -11.00
CA ASN A 32 -1.88 -9.53 -10.16
C ASN A 32 -3.08 -10.46 -9.97
N ASN A 33 -2.89 -11.70 -10.37
CA ASN A 33 -3.66 -12.84 -9.90
C ASN A 33 -3.08 -13.36 -8.57
N ALA A 34 -3.71 -14.35 -7.97
CA ALA A 34 -3.28 -14.88 -6.68
C ALA A 34 -1.81 -15.39 -6.66
N PRO A 35 -1.29 -16.16 -7.66
CA PRO A 35 0.12 -16.55 -7.72
C PRO A 35 1.07 -15.36 -7.83
N GLY A 36 0.74 -14.35 -8.64
CA GLY A 36 1.54 -13.14 -8.79
C GLY A 36 1.60 -12.30 -7.51
N ALA A 37 0.50 -12.22 -6.77
CA ALA A 37 0.45 -11.58 -5.45
C ALA A 37 1.35 -12.32 -4.46
N LEU A 38 1.24 -13.66 -4.37
CA LEU A 38 2.06 -14.48 -3.49
C LEU A 38 3.56 -14.28 -3.74
N THR A 39 3.99 -14.26 -5.00
CA THR A 39 5.39 -13.98 -5.37
C THR A 39 5.88 -12.65 -4.78
N LYS A 40 5.07 -11.59 -4.83
CA LYS A 40 5.44 -10.28 -4.28
C LYS A 40 5.52 -10.29 -2.76
N PHE A 41 4.65 -11.04 -2.09
CA PHE A 41 4.69 -11.20 -0.63
C PHE A 41 5.95 -11.92 -0.18
N VAL A 42 6.37 -12.97 -0.92
CA VAL A 42 7.64 -13.68 -0.67
C VAL A 42 8.84 -12.75 -0.85
N ILE A 43 8.85 -11.93 -1.91
CA ILE A 43 9.92 -10.95 -2.16
C ILE A 43 9.96 -9.93 -1.01
N ALA A 44 8.81 -9.38 -0.59
CA ALA A 44 8.73 -8.45 0.52
C ALA A 44 9.28 -9.08 1.80
N LYS A 45 8.79 -10.26 2.18
CA LYS A 45 9.24 -10.97 3.38
C LYS A 45 10.74 -11.21 3.37
N ARG A 46 11.29 -11.74 2.27
CA ARG A 46 12.73 -12.00 2.13
C ARG A 46 13.55 -10.72 2.32
N LYS A 47 13.14 -9.63 1.66
CA LYS A 47 13.87 -8.36 1.75
C LYS A 47 13.84 -7.79 3.16
N LEU A 48 12.68 -7.79 3.81
CA LEU A 48 12.56 -7.26 5.18
C LEU A 48 13.39 -8.10 6.17
N VAL A 49 13.39 -9.42 6.04
CA VAL A 49 14.24 -10.31 6.85
C VAL A 49 15.73 -10.03 6.60
N GLN A 50 16.16 -9.82 5.37
CA GLN A 50 17.56 -9.43 5.04
C GLN A 50 17.96 -8.10 5.69
N LEU A 51 17.00 -7.18 5.90
CA LEU A 51 17.20 -5.91 6.60
C LEU A 51 17.06 -6.01 8.14
N GLY A 52 16.98 -7.24 8.68
CA GLY A 52 16.89 -7.48 10.12
C GLY A 52 15.50 -7.42 10.71
N TYR A 53 14.44 -7.32 9.89
CA TYR A 53 13.06 -7.31 10.38
C TYR A 53 12.63 -8.72 10.80
N LYS A 54 12.30 -8.89 12.08
CA LYS A 54 12.01 -10.22 12.69
C LYS A 54 10.51 -10.49 12.91
N ASN A 55 9.64 -9.49 12.67
CA ASN A 55 8.21 -9.63 12.92
C ASN A 55 7.50 -10.22 11.69
N PRO A 56 6.26 -10.76 11.85
CA PRO A 56 5.49 -11.35 10.77
C PRO A 56 5.25 -10.38 9.60
N VAL A 57 5.41 -10.89 8.39
CA VAL A 57 5.04 -10.21 7.14
C VAL A 57 3.93 -11.01 6.49
N ILE A 58 2.77 -10.39 6.31
CA ILE A 58 1.59 -11.00 5.67
C ILE A 58 1.24 -10.25 4.39
N GLY A 59 0.57 -10.95 3.47
CA GLY A 59 0.11 -10.38 2.21
C GLY A 59 -1.39 -10.07 2.26
N TYR A 60 -1.78 -8.89 1.78
CA TYR A 60 -3.15 -8.57 1.43
C TYR A 60 -3.34 -8.69 -0.08
N SER A 61 -4.11 -9.68 -0.50
CA SER A 61 -4.42 -9.93 -1.92
C SER A 61 -5.83 -9.48 -2.25
N TYR A 62 -5.99 -8.87 -3.41
CA TYR A 62 -7.26 -8.46 -4.00
C TYR A 62 -7.20 -8.67 -5.52
N ASP A 63 -8.33 -8.86 -6.16
CA ASP A 63 -8.35 -8.98 -7.61
C ASP A 63 -8.01 -7.63 -8.26
N SER A 64 -6.83 -7.57 -8.84
CA SER A 64 -6.33 -6.42 -9.59
C SER A 64 -5.98 -6.78 -11.04
N ASN A 65 -6.42 -7.95 -11.50
CA ASN A 65 -6.16 -8.44 -12.87
C ASN A 65 -7.20 -7.86 -13.84
N THR A 66 -7.14 -6.55 -14.08
CA THR A 66 -8.02 -5.88 -15.03
C THR A 66 -7.68 -6.26 -16.45
N THR A 67 -8.71 -6.61 -17.23
CA THR A 67 -8.59 -7.01 -18.64
C THR A 67 -8.08 -5.85 -19.49
N GLY A 68 -7.21 -6.15 -20.45
CA GLY A 68 -6.74 -5.15 -21.42
C GLY A 68 -5.55 -4.30 -20.96
N ALA A 69 -5.12 -4.41 -19.71
CA ALA A 69 -3.99 -3.62 -19.18
C ALA A 69 -2.65 -3.85 -19.91
N GLN A 70 -2.55 -4.90 -20.72
CA GLN A 70 -1.36 -5.17 -21.56
C GLN A 70 -1.39 -4.41 -22.89
N TYR A 71 -2.53 -3.88 -23.31
CA TYR A 71 -2.69 -3.11 -24.55
C TYR A 71 -2.81 -1.63 -24.23
N ILE A 72 -2.05 -0.80 -24.94
CA ILE A 72 -1.97 0.65 -24.66
C ILE A 72 -3.34 1.34 -24.76
N LEU A 73 -4.16 0.95 -25.75
CA LEU A 73 -5.50 1.51 -25.97
C LEU A 73 -6.49 1.19 -24.82
N HIS A 74 -6.25 0.10 -24.08
CA HIS A 74 -7.10 -0.33 -22.97
C HIS A 74 -6.46 -0.07 -21.60
N ALA A 75 -5.19 0.36 -21.58
CA ALA A 75 -4.44 0.53 -20.33
C ALA A 75 -5.04 1.63 -19.43
N LEU A 76 -5.54 2.72 -20.03
CA LEU A 76 -6.25 3.78 -19.30
C LEU A 76 -7.50 3.25 -18.60
N HIS A 77 -8.35 2.53 -19.34
CA HIS A 77 -9.56 1.93 -18.76
C HIS A 77 -9.22 0.94 -17.65
N ALA A 78 -8.23 0.08 -17.89
CA ALA A 78 -7.76 -0.90 -16.90
C ALA A 78 -7.20 -0.22 -15.63
N LEU A 79 -6.51 0.92 -15.77
CA LEU A 79 -6.03 1.73 -14.65
C LEU A 79 -7.21 2.29 -13.84
N HIS A 80 -8.20 2.91 -14.47
CA HIS A 80 -9.35 3.47 -13.79
C HIS A 80 -10.17 2.41 -13.06
N VAL A 81 -10.45 1.27 -13.72
CA VAL A 81 -11.11 0.13 -13.08
C VAL A 81 -10.29 -0.38 -11.90
N GLY A 82 -8.96 -0.49 -12.06
CA GLY A 82 -8.05 -0.88 -11.00
C GLY A 82 -8.11 0.07 -9.79
N ILE A 83 -8.17 1.38 -10.00
CA ILE A 83 -8.32 2.38 -8.93
C ILE A 83 -9.64 2.19 -8.18
N ILE A 84 -10.75 1.95 -8.90
CA ILE A 84 -12.06 1.68 -8.28
C ILE A 84 -12.00 0.43 -7.42
N ILE A 85 -11.43 -0.65 -7.94
CA ILE A 85 -11.24 -1.92 -7.21
C ILE A 85 -10.38 -1.72 -5.98
N ALA A 86 -9.25 -1.01 -6.09
CA ALA A 86 -8.36 -0.71 -4.98
C ALA A 86 -9.07 0.09 -3.88
N ASN A 87 -9.85 1.10 -4.26
CA ASN A 87 -10.62 1.90 -3.31
C ASN A 87 -11.71 1.08 -2.58
N LYS A 88 -12.38 0.17 -3.27
CA LYS A 88 -13.35 -0.77 -2.63
C LYS A 88 -12.64 -1.70 -1.64
N ASN A 89 -11.48 -2.23 -2.01
CA ASN A 89 -10.69 -3.12 -1.16
C ASN A 89 -10.11 -2.44 0.08
N GLY A 90 -9.90 -1.14 0.06
CA GLY A 90 -9.53 -0.38 1.26
C GLY A 90 -10.53 -0.50 2.41
N ARG A 91 -11.84 -0.64 2.13
CA ARG A 91 -12.85 -0.91 3.16
C ARG A 91 -12.65 -2.29 3.81
N ASN A 92 -12.34 -3.30 3.00
CA ASN A 92 -12.13 -4.66 3.47
C ASN A 92 -10.86 -4.75 4.34
N LEU A 93 -9.78 -4.10 3.93
CA LEU A 93 -8.55 -4.03 4.72
C LEU A 93 -8.76 -3.22 6.02
N ALA A 94 -9.56 -2.14 6.00
CA ALA A 94 -9.91 -1.40 7.20
C ALA A 94 -10.67 -2.28 8.21
N LYS A 95 -11.60 -3.10 7.74
CA LYS A 95 -12.31 -4.08 8.57
C LYS A 95 -11.33 -5.10 9.19
N PHE A 96 -10.42 -5.67 8.38
CA PHE A 96 -9.37 -6.57 8.87
C PHE A 96 -8.54 -5.91 9.99
N VAL A 97 -8.06 -4.68 9.76
CA VAL A 97 -7.27 -3.93 10.75
C VAL A 97 -8.05 -3.74 12.06
N THR A 98 -9.32 -3.35 11.97
CA THR A 98 -10.18 -3.15 13.15
C THR A 98 -10.39 -4.44 13.92
N ASP A 99 -10.74 -5.53 13.22
CA ASP A 99 -11.00 -6.83 13.84
C ASP A 99 -9.73 -7.40 14.50
N PHE A 100 -8.59 -7.25 13.83
CA PHE A 100 -7.31 -7.68 14.38
C PHE A 100 -6.93 -6.88 15.63
N LYS A 101 -7.09 -5.56 15.61
CA LYS A 101 -6.81 -4.70 16.77
C LYS A 101 -7.76 -4.92 17.95
N GLN A 102 -8.97 -5.42 17.72
CA GLN A 102 -9.85 -5.87 18.81
C GLN A 102 -9.28 -7.09 19.54
N LYS A 103 -8.61 -8.00 18.82
CA LYS A 103 -8.00 -9.21 19.39
C LYS A 103 -6.58 -8.98 19.93
N SER A 104 -5.86 -8.04 19.35
CA SER A 104 -4.46 -7.73 19.69
C SER A 104 -4.20 -6.21 19.68
N PRO A 105 -4.73 -5.48 20.66
CA PRO A 105 -4.68 -4.01 20.69
C PRO A 105 -3.25 -3.45 20.69
N GLU A 106 -2.31 -4.13 21.31
CA GLU A 106 -0.92 -3.67 21.43
C GLU A 106 -0.07 -3.94 20.18
N THR A 107 -0.49 -4.86 19.30
CA THR A 107 0.29 -5.16 18.09
C THR A 107 0.34 -3.97 17.15
N LYS A 108 1.53 -3.50 16.82
CA LYS A 108 1.74 -2.44 15.83
C LYS A 108 1.50 -2.95 14.42
N ILE A 109 0.84 -2.17 13.58
CA ILE A 109 0.55 -2.52 12.18
C ILE A 109 1.27 -1.58 11.24
N ARG A 110 2.13 -2.12 10.38
CA ARG A 110 2.74 -1.39 9.26
C ARG A 110 2.12 -1.80 7.94
N LEU A 111 1.93 -0.85 7.05
CA LEU A 111 1.43 -1.10 5.70
C LEU A 111 2.52 -0.81 4.67
N ILE A 112 2.72 -1.74 3.74
CA ILE A 112 3.56 -1.55 2.55
C ILE A 112 2.66 -1.59 1.33
N GLY A 113 2.66 -0.55 0.51
CA GLY A 113 1.91 -0.48 -0.74
C GLY A 113 2.83 -0.29 -1.95
N HIS A 114 2.62 -1.10 -2.98
CA HIS A 114 3.30 -0.93 -4.25
C HIS A 114 2.31 -0.50 -5.32
N SER A 115 2.68 0.53 -6.11
CA SER A 115 1.85 0.97 -7.23
C SER A 115 0.40 1.25 -6.80
N LEU A 116 -0.58 0.57 -7.39
CA LEU A 116 -2.00 0.65 -7.05
C LEU A 116 -2.32 0.26 -5.59
N GLY A 117 -1.43 -0.50 -4.92
CA GLY A 117 -1.56 -0.78 -3.49
C GLY A 117 -1.55 0.47 -2.61
N ALA A 118 -1.00 1.59 -3.10
CA ALA A 118 -1.09 2.90 -2.43
C ALA A 118 -2.54 3.41 -2.34
N HIS A 119 -3.37 3.19 -3.36
CA HIS A 119 -4.79 3.52 -3.32
C HIS A 119 -5.56 2.67 -2.29
N VAL A 120 -5.24 1.38 -2.20
CA VAL A 120 -5.83 0.51 -1.15
C VAL A 120 -5.49 1.07 0.23
N ILE A 121 -4.23 1.44 0.49
CA ILE A 121 -3.78 2.01 1.77
C ILE A 121 -4.51 3.31 2.06
N LEU A 122 -4.55 4.25 1.12
CA LEU A 122 -5.18 5.55 1.33
C LEU A 122 -6.67 5.38 1.63
N SER A 123 -7.36 4.52 0.88
CA SER A 123 -8.76 4.16 1.12
C SER A 123 -8.97 3.46 2.47
N THR A 124 -8.05 2.57 2.88
CA THR A 124 -8.07 1.94 4.21
C THR A 124 -8.03 2.99 5.31
N ILE A 125 -7.07 3.92 5.23
CA ILE A 125 -6.91 5.00 6.23
C ILE A 125 -8.16 5.90 6.25
N LYS A 126 -8.72 6.25 5.08
CA LYS A 126 -9.96 7.03 4.97
C LYS A 126 -11.14 6.33 5.64
N ASN A 127 -11.25 5.01 5.51
CA ASN A 127 -12.32 4.24 6.16
C ASN A 127 -12.09 4.11 7.67
N LEU A 128 -10.84 3.90 8.12
CA LEU A 128 -10.50 3.89 9.54
C LEU A 128 -10.79 5.23 10.22
N ALA A 129 -10.56 6.35 9.51
CA ALA A 129 -10.77 7.70 10.03
C ALA A 129 -12.23 8.07 10.32
N LYS A 130 -13.20 7.28 9.82
CA LYS A 130 -14.63 7.45 10.13
C LYS A 130 -14.94 7.17 11.60
N ASN A 131 -14.07 6.45 12.31
CA ASN A 131 -14.20 6.20 13.73
C ASN A 131 -13.02 6.85 14.48
N THR A 132 -13.33 7.78 15.38
CA THR A 132 -12.34 8.53 16.17
C THR A 132 -11.50 7.63 17.10
N ARG A 133 -12.03 6.47 17.51
CA ARG A 133 -11.30 5.46 18.31
C ARG A 133 -10.10 4.86 17.58
N ASN A 134 -10.05 4.96 16.25
CA ASN A 134 -8.97 4.46 15.42
C ASN A 134 -7.76 5.41 15.32
N LYS A 135 -7.69 6.46 16.15
CA LYS A 135 -6.52 7.37 16.18
C LYS A 135 -5.24 6.56 16.44
N GLY A 136 -4.25 6.71 15.55
CA GLY A 136 -2.95 6.05 15.66
C GLY A 136 -2.95 4.53 15.45
N ILE A 137 -4.03 3.96 14.90
CA ILE A 137 -4.18 2.50 14.74
C ILE A 137 -3.16 1.89 13.78
N ILE A 138 -2.64 2.66 12.83
CA ILE A 138 -1.56 2.27 11.90
C ILE A 138 -0.25 2.88 12.38
N GLU A 139 0.76 2.05 12.63
CA GLU A 139 2.07 2.51 13.08
C GLU A 139 2.81 3.30 12.00
N ALA A 140 2.94 2.73 10.80
CA ALA A 140 3.63 3.38 9.70
C ALA A 140 3.15 2.89 8.33
N VAL A 141 3.42 3.70 7.30
CA VAL A 141 3.12 3.41 5.90
C VAL A 141 4.39 3.55 5.05
N TYR A 142 4.59 2.63 4.12
CA TYR A 142 5.68 2.65 3.14
C TYR A 142 5.09 2.50 1.75
N LEU A 143 5.34 3.48 0.88
CA LEU A 143 4.87 3.52 -0.49
C LEU A 143 6.06 3.29 -1.44
N PHE A 144 5.93 2.37 -2.37
CA PHE A 144 6.93 2.06 -3.37
C PHE A 144 6.33 2.28 -4.76
N GLY A 145 6.80 3.30 -5.47
CA GLY A 145 6.23 3.67 -6.76
C GLY A 145 4.70 3.82 -6.71
N GLY A 146 4.19 4.50 -5.69
CA GLY A 146 2.75 4.63 -5.45
C GLY A 146 2.04 5.43 -6.54
N SER A 147 0.88 4.96 -7.00
CA SER A 147 0.10 5.60 -8.07
C SER A 147 -0.96 6.60 -7.57
N ILE A 148 -1.00 6.90 -6.28
CA ILE A 148 -1.88 7.97 -5.76
C ILE A 148 -1.38 9.34 -6.22
N PRO A 149 -2.27 10.38 -6.30
CA PRO A 149 -1.89 11.72 -6.67
C PRO A 149 -0.75 12.30 -5.83
N SER A 150 0.10 13.12 -6.43
CA SER A 150 1.25 13.75 -5.76
C SER A 150 0.85 14.70 -4.62
N ASP A 151 -0.37 15.23 -4.65
CA ASP A 151 -0.94 16.08 -3.58
C ASP A 151 -1.76 15.30 -2.54
N ALA A 152 -1.92 13.98 -2.71
CA ALA A 152 -2.75 13.15 -1.84
C ALA A 152 -2.31 13.17 -0.35
N LEU A 153 -1.04 13.50 -0.09
CA LEU A 153 -0.48 13.62 1.25
C LEU A 153 -0.16 15.07 1.65
N SER A 154 -0.75 16.03 0.95
CA SER A 154 -0.68 17.44 1.31
C SER A 154 -1.45 17.73 2.61
N VAL A 155 -1.09 18.82 3.30
CA VAL A 155 -1.79 19.29 4.53
C VAL A 155 -3.28 19.49 4.26
N LYS A 156 -3.64 19.96 3.05
CA LYS A 156 -5.03 20.19 2.64
C LYS A 156 -5.82 18.88 2.54
N ASN A 157 -5.22 17.82 1.96
CA ASN A 157 -5.93 16.61 1.58
C ASN A 157 -5.81 15.46 2.60
N ALA A 158 -4.82 15.49 3.50
CA ALA A 158 -4.43 14.35 4.31
C ALA A 158 -4.52 14.54 5.84
N SER A 159 -5.32 15.46 6.32
CA SER A 159 -5.51 15.66 7.77
C SER A 159 -5.96 14.37 8.48
N TYR A 160 -6.81 13.58 7.84
CA TYR A 160 -7.28 12.28 8.35
C TYR A 160 -6.15 11.23 8.39
N VAL A 161 -5.21 11.28 7.44
CA VAL A 161 -4.05 10.36 7.40
C VAL A 161 -3.18 10.61 8.62
N GLN A 162 -2.93 11.87 8.95
CA GLN A 162 -2.14 12.24 10.13
C GLN A 162 -2.75 11.79 11.45
N LYS A 163 -4.09 11.66 11.51
CA LYS A 163 -4.79 11.13 12.70
C LYS A 163 -4.64 9.61 12.85
N ILE A 164 -4.69 8.88 11.73
CA ILE A 164 -4.72 7.41 11.71
C ILE A 164 -3.34 6.79 11.76
N VAL A 165 -2.34 7.41 11.11
CA VAL A 165 -0.96 6.93 11.13
C VAL A 165 -0.25 7.53 12.36
N CYS A 166 0.36 6.65 13.19
CA CYS A 166 1.01 7.05 14.43
C CYS A 166 2.38 7.71 14.16
N ALA A 167 3.31 6.98 13.55
CA ALA A 167 4.71 7.37 13.47
C ALA A 167 5.07 8.08 12.15
N LYS A 168 5.01 7.38 11.01
CA LYS A 168 5.58 7.90 9.76
C LYS A 168 4.93 7.35 8.50
N ILE A 169 5.08 8.12 7.41
CA ILE A 169 4.79 7.71 6.04
C ILE A 169 6.05 7.94 5.22
N ARG A 170 6.57 6.87 4.62
CA ARG A 170 7.73 6.94 3.73
C ARG A 170 7.34 6.63 2.30
N ASN A 171 7.65 7.54 1.40
CA ASN A 171 7.45 7.36 -0.04
C ASN A 171 8.81 7.15 -0.73
N TYR A 172 8.94 6.01 -1.43
CA TYR A 172 10.08 5.73 -2.30
C TYR A 172 9.63 5.97 -3.73
N TYR A 173 10.11 7.06 -4.33
CA TYR A 173 9.70 7.51 -5.67
C TYR A 173 10.87 7.48 -6.65
N SER A 174 10.57 7.41 -7.93
CA SER A 174 11.58 7.41 -8.99
C SER A 174 11.12 8.19 -10.22
N PRO A 175 11.81 9.30 -10.59
CA PRO A 175 11.59 9.97 -11.86
C PRO A 175 11.96 9.12 -13.09
N HIS A 176 12.60 7.97 -12.88
CA HIS A 176 12.96 7.01 -13.94
C HIS A 176 11.96 5.85 -14.04
N ASP A 177 10.84 5.90 -13.32
CA ASP A 177 9.79 4.88 -13.41
C ASP A 177 8.95 5.11 -14.66
N GLU A 178 9.25 4.36 -15.72
CA GLU A 178 8.61 4.54 -17.03
C GLU A 178 7.11 4.27 -17.02
N VAL A 179 6.63 3.35 -16.16
CA VAL A 179 5.19 3.05 -16.05
C VAL A 179 4.45 4.26 -15.48
N LEU A 180 4.96 4.83 -14.39
CA LEU A 180 4.35 6.00 -13.77
C LEU A 180 4.54 7.27 -14.61
N ARG A 181 5.66 7.38 -15.34
CA ARG A 181 5.88 8.44 -16.31
C ARG A 181 4.83 8.41 -17.42
N THR A 182 4.54 7.23 -17.98
CA THR A 182 3.50 7.08 -19.00
C THR A 182 2.13 7.55 -18.49
N VAL A 183 1.78 7.24 -17.26
CA VAL A 183 0.52 7.71 -16.63
C VAL A 183 0.48 9.24 -16.58
N ASP A 184 1.58 9.89 -16.22
CA ASP A 184 1.72 11.34 -16.13
C ASP A 184 1.72 12.00 -17.51
N ASP A 185 2.62 11.56 -18.42
CA ASP A 185 2.82 12.14 -19.73
C ASP A 185 1.56 12.08 -20.63
N TRP A 186 0.76 11.03 -20.45
CA TRP A 186 -0.48 10.84 -21.20
C TRP A 186 -1.72 11.38 -20.47
N ASN A 187 -1.53 12.00 -19.32
CA ASN A 187 -2.58 12.56 -18.48
C ASN A 187 -3.72 11.54 -18.16
N TRP A 188 -3.32 10.27 -17.94
CA TRP A 188 -4.27 9.20 -17.61
C TRP A 188 -4.85 9.31 -16.21
N ALA A 189 -4.09 9.93 -15.32
CA ALA A 189 -4.49 10.27 -13.94
C ALA A 189 -3.64 11.45 -13.46
N ASP A 190 -3.94 11.97 -12.27
CA ASP A 190 -3.08 12.96 -11.61
C ASP A 190 -1.65 12.43 -11.47
N THR A 191 -0.67 13.34 -11.55
CA THR A 191 0.76 13.00 -11.39
C THR A 191 0.99 12.06 -10.22
N PRO A 192 1.52 10.83 -10.46
CA PRO A 192 1.70 9.86 -9.38
C PRO A 192 2.77 10.29 -8.39
N ILE A 193 2.49 10.14 -7.08
CA ILE A 193 3.45 10.43 -6.00
C ILE A 193 4.71 9.55 -6.08
N GLY A 194 4.60 8.37 -6.68
CA GLY A 194 5.72 7.45 -6.92
C GLY A 194 6.61 7.85 -8.10
N TYR A 195 6.18 8.80 -8.94
CA TYR A 195 6.95 9.34 -10.06
C TYR A 195 7.73 10.59 -9.68
N LYS A 196 7.03 11.67 -9.33
CA LYS A 196 7.65 12.97 -9.03
C LYS A 196 7.79 13.27 -7.53
N GLY A 197 7.33 12.38 -6.64
CA GLY A 197 7.22 12.68 -5.23
C GLY A 197 5.96 13.49 -4.89
N ALA A 198 5.87 13.95 -3.65
CA ALA A 198 4.75 14.79 -3.22
C ALA A 198 4.93 16.23 -3.68
N TYR A 199 3.82 16.86 -4.06
CA TYR A 199 3.75 18.27 -4.41
C TYR A 199 3.15 19.10 -3.28
N GLY A 200 3.72 20.27 -3.04
CA GLY A 200 3.26 21.22 -2.04
C GLY A 200 3.64 20.85 -0.60
N LYS A 201 3.04 21.57 0.37
CA LYS A 201 3.27 21.34 1.79
C LYS A 201 2.59 20.06 2.25
N THR A 202 3.38 19.07 2.68
CA THR A 202 2.90 17.77 3.15
C THR A 202 2.64 17.74 4.64
N ILE A 203 1.89 16.71 5.09
CA ILE A 203 1.69 16.44 6.52
C ILE A 203 3.04 16.12 7.19
N SER A 204 3.17 16.44 8.49
CA SER A 204 4.45 16.35 9.22
C SER A 204 5.04 14.95 9.32
N LYS A 205 4.21 13.90 9.23
CA LYS A 205 4.64 12.49 9.29
C LYS A 205 5.16 11.95 7.95
N TYR A 206 5.04 12.73 6.88
CA TYR A 206 5.48 12.32 5.56
C TYR A 206 6.96 12.63 5.33
N SER A 207 7.63 11.68 4.68
CA SER A 207 8.97 11.86 4.11
C SER A 207 9.09 11.08 2.82
N GLN A 208 9.98 11.52 1.93
CA GLN A 208 10.21 10.86 0.65
C GLN A 208 11.68 10.64 0.38
N THR A 209 11.98 9.58 -0.37
CA THR A 209 13.33 9.22 -0.78
C THR A 209 13.30 8.90 -2.27
N MET A 210 14.13 9.60 -3.04
CA MET A 210 14.34 9.25 -4.43
C MET A 210 15.18 7.97 -4.53
N VAL A 211 14.72 7.03 -5.34
CA VAL A 211 15.38 5.74 -5.58
C VAL A 211 15.52 5.47 -7.07
N LYS A 212 16.41 4.55 -7.43
CA LYS A 212 16.65 4.15 -8.83
C LYS A 212 16.37 2.65 -9.01
N PRO A 213 15.10 2.22 -8.99
CA PRO A 213 14.75 0.84 -9.30
C PRO A 213 15.01 0.56 -10.78
N LYS A 214 15.34 -0.69 -11.13
CA LYS A 214 15.55 -1.09 -12.53
C LYS A 214 14.29 -0.93 -13.40
N ASN A 215 13.11 -1.08 -12.80
CA ASN A 215 11.80 -0.95 -13.44
C ASN A 215 10.70 -0.81 -12.39
N HIS A 216 9.44 -0.65 -12.82
CA HIS A 216 8.27 -0.50 -11.93
C HIS A 216 7.93 -1.74 -11.08
N ARG A 217 8.58 -2.89 -11.27
CA ARG A 217 8.25 -4.11 -10.51
C ARG A 217 8.63 -3.95 -9.03
N PHE A 218 7.80 -4.47 -8.14
CA PHE A 218 8.08 -4.42 -6.70
C PHE A 218 9.47 -4.97 -6.33
N ALA A 219 9.92 -6.04 -7.00
CA ALA A 219 11.26 -6.60 -6.79
C ALA A 219 12.39 -5.57 -6.98
N SER A 220 12.25 -4.69 -7.97
CA SER A 220 13.24 -3.64 -8.26
C SER A 220 13.25 -2.56 -7.17
N TYR A 221 12.09 -2.17 -6.66
CA TYR A 221 12.00 -1.26 -5.50
C TYR A 221 12.53 -1.92 -4.22
N ALA A 222 12.19 -3.18 -3.98
CA ALA A 222 12.71 -3.92 -2.84
C ALA A 222 14.25 -4.04 -2.88
N ALA A 223 14.83 -4.22 -4.07
CA ALA A 223 16.29 -4.34 -4.22
C ALA A 223 17.04 -3.08 -3.76
N VAL A 224 16.48 -1.89 -3.98
CA VAL A 224 17.12 -0.60 -3.62
C VAL A 224 16.82 -0.16 -2.18
N LEU A 225 15.95 -0.86 -1.45
CA LEU A 225 15.67 -0.57 -0.04
C LEU A 225 16.89 -0.90 0.84
N ARG A 226 17.34 0.08 1.62
CA ARG A 226 18.56 -0.05 2.46
C ARG A 226 18.29 -0.24 3.94
N SER A 227 17.11 0.11 4.41
CA SER A 227 16.70 -0.02 5.83
C SER A 227 15.20 -0.24 5.96
N PHE A 228 14.78 -0.95 7.02
CA PHE A 228 13.42 -1.15 7.44
C PHE A 228 13.40 -1.52 8.93
N PRO A 229 12.51 -1.02 9.80
CA PRO A 229 11.44 -0.04 9.54
C PRO A 229 11.84 1.41 9.44
#